data_9c5af2aaca671fb6cc0a1ffa29465b31
#
_entry.id   9c5af2aaca671fb6cc0a1ffa29465b31
#
_cell.length_a   1.000
_cell.length_b   1.000
_cell.length_c   1.000
_cell.angle_alpha   90.00
_cell.angle_beta   90.00
_cell.angle_gamma   90.00
#
_symmetry.space_group_name_H-M   'P 1'
#
loop_
_entity.id
_entity.type
_entity.pdbx_description
1 polymer ?
#
loop_
_entity_poly.entity_id
_entity_poly.type
_entity_poly.pdbx_seq_one_letter_code
_entity_poly.pdbx_strand_id
1 'polypeptide(L)'
;MVEMCAALQPLWESGSTEDAHRHAEVLTEHINTHGVRTLMSERILEALLDKLKSKKHAEDRERAAIGLGAIASKVAGKNAPLPLGAEPWLIPAIAPLLETYADKNEKVKQAAESAMASIVPLFPPEAAAELLDVLYGVIMSSTAKWQAKVGALKIIGRLADLAYEQVGDELTQMTPVLTQAMHETKAEVSKQAIKTATKVCGVIDNNDIRPFIPDLVGCMARPDSVPACIKKLSSITFVAEVTGPALAVMVPLLSRALNERSQTVQRQSVIIVDNLCKLVRDPHTAALYLPGLLPSVERIEEGASFPEVREHAKSAVHTLRTAFAAADASKQDPQGTDPLARLAEARSKALQRLADAVQPRVPTGVVFSALGDAFTRTGLEYVSRVVVRLADKRIVQAEPWNDVYVLPYLRRVCETTEGAQNATNLLREEYEKLDFERFGKPEDDGSELDGEKLCDTIFSLAYGGLLLLNHTRLRLYRGRRYGIVAANGSGKSTLLKAMRDGKVEGYPEQDKVRTVMVEHSLQGEDGSKPILDFVVSDPKLAGKNRDEVAEALHSVGFDEERQQTPVGSLSGGWKMKLELARAMLIGADILLLDEPTNHLDLEAV
;
A
#
# COMPACT_ATOMS: atom_id res chain seq x y z
N MET A 1 18.18 -9.16 41.76
CA MET A 1 16.90 -8.52 41.41
C MET A 1 17.26 -7.25 40.68
N VAL A 2 16.98 -7.18 39.39
CA VAL A 2 17.16 -5.96 38.61
C VAL A 2 16.06 -5.01 39.05
N GLU A 3 16.39 -3.77 39.39
CA GLU A 3 15.41 -2.75 39.76
C GLU A 3 14.42 -2.58 38.60
N MET A 4 13.14 -2.79 38.90
CA MET A 4 12.05 -2.60 37.94
C MET A 4 11.87 -1.07 37.78
N CYS A 5 11.63 -0.61 36.55
CA CYS A 5 11.37 0.80 36.29
C CYS A 5 10.29 1.34 37.22
N ALA A 6 10.59 2.42 37.93
CA ALA A 6 9.67 3.01 38.92
C ALA A 6 8.32 3.42 38.30
N ALA A 7 8.31 3.78 36.99
CA ALA A 7 7.09 4.15 36.27
C ALA A 7 6.14 2.96 36.02
N LEU A 8 6.62 1.71 36.13
CA LEU A 8 5.80 0.50 35.96
C LEU A 8 5.08 0.09 37.27
N GLN A 9 5.61 0.47 38.42
CA GLN A 9 5.08 0.01 39.70
C GLN A 9 3.61 0.39 39.91
N PRO A 10 3.16 1.64 39.63
CA PRO A 10 1.75 2.02 39.78
C PRO A 10 0.82 1.16 38.90
N LEU A 11 1.27 0.77 37.69
CA LEU A 11 0.49 -0.09 36.80
C LEU A 11 0.22 -1.45 37.44
N TRP A 12 1.21 -2.05 38.09
CA TRP A 12 1.09 -3.35 38.77
C TRP A 12 0.27 -3.30 40.07
N GLU A 13 0.18 -2.14 40.71
CA GLU A 13 -0.56 -1.92 41.94
C GLU A 13 -2.00 -1.43 41.70
N SER A 14 -2.44 -1.31 40.44
CA SER A 14 -3.78 -0.82 40.09
C SER A 14 -4.88 -1.67 40.71
N GLY A 15 -5.84 -1.05 41.36
CA GLY A 15 -6.97 -1.73 41.99
C GLY A 15 -8.13 -2.05 41.07
N SER A 16 -8.19 -1.37 39.90
CA SER A 16 -9.24 -1.51 38.91
C SER A 16 -8.70 -1.39 37.49
N THR A 17 -9.51 -1.78 36.49
CA THR A 17 -9.21 -1.59 35.06
C THR A 17 -9.03 -0.09 34.72
N GLU A 18 -9.84 0.79 35.32
CA GLU A 18 -9.76 2.25 35.15
C GLU A 18 -8.45 2.82 35.71
N ASP A 19 -8.04 2.35 36.90
CA ASP A 19 -6.75 2.74 37.47
C ASP A 19 -5.59 2.25 36.63
N ALA A 20 -5.68 1.04 36.04
CA ALA A 20 -4.67 0.52 35.12
C ALA A 20 -4.52 1.41 33.87
N HIS A 21 -5.61 1.89 33.30
CA HIS A 21 -5.57 2.85 32.19
C HIS A 21 -4.89 4.16 32.58
N ARG A 22 -5.23 4.72 33.78
CA ARG A 22 -4.62 5.95 34.27
C ARG A 22 -3.12 5.79 34.52
N HIS A 23 -2.71 4.68 35.13
CA HIS A 23 -1.29 4.40 35.37
C HIS A 23 -0.52 4.09 34.09
N ALA A 24 -1.17 3.48 33.10
CA ALA A 24 -0.58 3.31 31.78
C ALA A 24 -0.36 4.65 31.05
N GLU A 25 -1.18 5.68 31.33
CA GLU A 25 -0.94 7.06 30.88
C GLU A 25 0.31 7.66 31.51
N VAL A 26 0.52 7.47 32.81
CA VAL A 26 1.74 7.91 33.52
C VAL A 26 2.98 7.23 32.93
N LEU A 27 2.90 5.92 32.62
CA LEU A 27 3.97 5.19 31.95
C LEU A 27 4.28 5.77 30.57
N THR A 28 3.26 6.11 29.79
CA THR A 28 3.46 6.71 28.45
C THR A 28 4.05 8.11 28.54
N GLU A 29 3.67 8.91 29.54
CA GLU A 29 4.26 10.23 29.81
C GLU A 29 5.75 10.11 30.16
N HIS A 30 6.12 9.11 30.98
CA HIS A 30 7.52 8.81 31.27
C HIS A 30 8.31 8.50 30.00
N ILE A 31 7.77 7.64 29.11
CA ILE A 31 8.41 7.27 27.84
C ILE A 31 8.52 8.49 26.91
N ASN A 32 7.49 9.33 26.85
CA ASN A 32 7.53 10.55 26.03
C ASN A 32 8.58 11.56 26.52
N THR A 33 8.74 11.66 27.83
CA THR A 33 9.71 12.59 28.44
C THR A 33 11.15 12.11 28.30
N HIS A 34 11.42 10.81 28.50
CA HIS A 34 12.77 10.23 28.50
C HIS A 34 13.16 9.56 27.19
N GLY A 35 12.21 9.47 26.22
CA GLY A 35 12.42 8.89 24.90
C GLY A 35 12.09 7.39 24.81
N VAL A 36 11.81 6.95 23.58
CA VAL A 36 11.39 5.56 23.26
C VAL A 36 12.46 4.52 23.63
N ARG A 37 13.73 4.92 23.73
CA ARG A 37 14.83 4.05 24.17
C ARG A 37 14.61 3.43 25.55
N THR A 38 13.85 4.11 26.43
CA THR A 38 13.50 3.62 27.78
C THR A 38 12.71 2.30 27.74
N LEU A 39 11.99 2.01 26.65
CA LEU A 39 11.32 0.72 26.46
C LEU A 39 12.28 -0.46 26.67
N MET A 40 13.53 -0.31 26.23
CA MET A 40 14.54 -1.37 26.35
C MET A 40 15.55 -1.10 27.47
N SER A 41 16.05 0.14 27.62
CA SER A 41 17.06 0.47 28.64
C SER A 41 16.55 0.31 30.06
N GLU A 42 15.28 0.59 30.32
CA GLU A 42 14.62 0.38 31.60
C GLU A 42 13.81 -0.94 31.65
N ARG A 43 13.98 -1.79 30.64
CA ARG A 43 13.32 -3.11 30.52
C ARG A 43 11.79 -3.06 30.61
N ILE A 44 11.18 -1.93 30.22
CA ILE A 44 9.72 -1.72 30.26
C ILE A 44 9.00 -2.76 29.41
N LEU A 45 9.44 -2.92 28.14
CA LEU A 45 8.84 -3.89 27.22
C LEU A 45 9.00 -5.33 27.73
N GLU A 46 10.18 -5.69 28.22
CA GLU A 46 10.45 -7.03 28.76
C GLU A 46 9.52 -7.34 29.95
N ALA A 47 9.38 -6.38 30.89
CA ALA A 47 8.51 -6.54 32.06
C ALA A 47 7.03 -6.69 31.66
N LEU A 48 6.55 -5.92 30.66
CA LEU A 48 5.20 -6.07 30.13
C LEU A 48 5.00 -7.44 29.47
N LEU A 49 5.95 -7.89 28.66
CA LEU A 49 5.88 -9.21 28.00
C LEU A 49 5.92 -10.37 28.98
N ASP A 50 6.72 -10.27 30.03
CA ASP A 50 6.80 -11.30 31.08
C ASP A 50 5.48 -11.39 31.85
N LYS A 51 4.88 -10.24 32.21
CA LYS A 51 3.59 -10.20 32.87
C LYS A 51 2.45 -10.68 31.98
N LEU A 52 2.49 -10.38 30.67
CA LEU A 52 1.52 -10.88 29.71
C LEU A 52 1.50 -12.42 29.64
N LYS A 53 2.65 -13.06 29.86
CA LYS A 53 2.81 -14.52 29.91
C LYS A 53 2.51 -15.14 31.28
N SER A 54 2.15 -14.36 32.30
CA SER A 54 1.87 -14.85 33.65
C SER A 54 0.75 -15.91 33.63
N LYS A 55 1.06 -17.11 34.16
CA LYS A 55 0.07 -18.22 34.22
C LYS A 55 -0.93 -18.10 35.36
N LYS A 56 -0.58 -17.38 36.43
CA LYS A 56 -1.34 -17.38 37.69
C LYS A 56 -2.28 -16.15 37.83
N HIS A 57 -1.85 -14.97 37.39
CA HIS A 57 -2.55 -13.72 37.66
C HIS A 57 -3.13 -13.13 36.36
N ALA A 58 -4.46 -13.18 36.23
CA ALA A 58 -5.17 -12.59 35.08
C ALA A 58 -5.04 -11.07 35.07
N GLU A 59 -5.04 -10.44 36.25
CA GLU A 59 -4.85 -9.00 36.40
C GLU A 59 -3.51 -8.51 35.84
N ASP A 60 -2.42 -9.27 36.06
CA ASP A 60 -1.10 -8.93 35.49
C ASP A 60 -1.15 -8.92 33.95
N ARG A 61 -1.84 -9.90 33.34
CA ARG A 61 -1.99 -9.97 31.89
C ARG A 61 -2.85 -8.84 31.33
N GLU A 62 -3.93 -8.50 32.02
CA GLU A 62 -4.80 -7.37 31.68
C GLU A 62 -4.02 -6.04 31.71
N ARG A 63 -3.33 -5.76 32.82
CA ARG A 63 -2.52 -4.54 33.01
C ARG A 63 -1.40 -4.44 31.97
N ALA A 64 -0.74 -5.56 31.67
CA ALA A 64 0.30 -5.59 30.64
C ALA A 64 -0.25 -5.27 29.24
N ALA A 65 -1.41 -5.84 28.90
CA ALA A 65 -2.07 -5.52 27.62
C ALA A 65 -2.51 -4.06 27.54
N ILE A 66 -3.07 -3.49 28.63
CA ILE A 66 -3.42 -2.07 28.74
C ILE A 66 -2.18 -1.19 28.55
N GLY A 67 -1.06 -1.53 29.22
CA GLY A 67 0.20 -0.80 29.09
C GLY A 67 0.72 -0.78 27.65
N LEU A 68 0.73 -1.93 26.95
CA LEU A 68 1.13 -2.03 25.55
C LEU A 68 0.22 -1.22 24.63
N GLY A 69 -1.10 -1.27 24.86
CA GLY A 69 -2.06 -0.49 24.09
C GLY A 69 -1.91 1.02 24.30
N ALA A 70 -1.63 1.46 25.53
CA ALA A 70 -1.37 2.86 25.84
C ALA A 70 -0.09 3.37 25.16
N ILE A 71 1.00 2.59 25.20
CA ILE A 71 2.25 2.90 24.48
C ILE A 71 1.96 3.09 22.99
N ALA A 72 1.25 2.17 22.38
CA ALA A 72 0.90 2.26 20.95
C ALA A 72 0.04 3.48 20.61
N SER A 73 -0.94 3.84 21.47
CA SER A 73 -1.88 4.93 21.19
C SER A 73 -1.33 6.32 21.50
N LYS A 74 -0.43 6.46 22.49
CA LYS A 74 0.02 7.76 23.02
C LYS A 74 1.49 8.07 22.75
N VAL A 75 2.37 7.07 22.69
CA VAL A 75 3.79 7.26 22.39
C VAL A 75 4.03 7.23 20.88
N ALA A 76 3.37 6.32 20.20
CA ALA A 76 3.53 6.08 18.77
C ALA A 76 2.33 6.53 17.93
N GLY A 77 1.24 6.97 18.53
CA GLY A 77 -0.03 7.26 17.87
C GLY A 77 -0.21 8.73 17.45
N LYS A 78 -1.42 9.03 16.95
CA LYS A 78 -1.80 10.29 16.28
C LYS A 78 -1.59 11.58 17.10
N ASN A 79 -1.48 11.49 18.42
CA ASN A 79 -1.30 12.66 19.30
C ASN A 79 0.18 12.92 19.67
N ALA A 80 1.13 12.09 19.21
CA ALA A 80 2.54 12.36 19.37
C ALA A 80 3.01 13.42 18.35
N PRO A 81 4.00 14.26 18.68
CA PRO A 81 4.56 15.23 17.74
C PRO A 81 5.07 14.58 16.43
N LEU A 82 5.35 13.28 16.49
CA LEU A 82 5.68 12.41 15.37
C LEU A 82 4.89 11.11 15.59
N PRO A 83 3.79 10.90 14.86
CA PRO A 83 2.84 9.81 15.12
C PRO A 83 3.41 8.41 14.88
N LEU A 84 4.57 8.30 14.20
CA LEU A 84 5.22 7.05 13.84
C LEU A 84 6.57 6.92 14.56
N GLY A 85 7.13 5.71 14.63
CA GLY A 85 8.51 5.47 15.05
C GLY A 85 8.70 4.69 16.35
N ALA A 86 7.70 4.01 16.88
CA ALA A 86 7.85 3.07 18.00
C ALA A 86 7.47 1.64 17.64
N GLU A 87 6.81 1.41 16.49
CA GLU A 87 6.32 0.11 16.04
C GLU A 87 7.42 -0.96 15.91
N PRO A 88 8.68 -0.66 15.50
CA PRO A 88 9.72 -1.69 15.43
C PRO A 88 9.93 -2.40 16.77
N TRP A 89 9.87 -1.65 17.86
CA TRP A 89 10.05 -2.18 19.21
C TRP A 89 8.80 -2.83 19.80
N LEU A 90 7.61 -2.62 19.20
CA LEU A 90 6.35 -3.25 19.59
C LEU A 90 6.09 -4.58 18.87
N ILE A 91 6.80 -4.88 17.78
CA ILE A 91 6.69 -6.15 17.05
C ILE A 91 6.75 -7.38 17.97
N PRO A 92 7.67 -7.48 18.96
CA PRO A 92 7.73 -8.62 19.86
C PRO A 92 6.49 -8.82 20.74
N ALA A 93 5.63 -7.81 20.89
CA ALA A 93 4.41 -7.89 21.68
C ALA A 93 3.23 -8.52 20.91
N ILE A 94 3.27 -8.56 19.58
CA ILE A 94 2.15 -8.95 18.72
C ILE A 94 1.74 -10.41 18.97
N ALA A 95 2.67 -11.36 18.86
CA ALA A 95 2.37 -12.77 19.06
C ALA A 95 1.90 -13.07 20.51
N PRO A 96 2.56 -12.58 21.60
CA PRO A 96 2.05 -12.73 22.95
C PRO A 96 0.66 -12.12 23.18
N LEU A 97 0.36 -10.96 22.58
CA LEU A 97 -1.00 -10.36 22.68
C LEU A 97 -2.03 -11.25 22.00
N LEU A 98 -1.74 -11.80 20.82
CA LEU A 98 -2.63 -12.74 20.14
C LEU A 98 -2.86 -14.02 20.95
N GLU A 99 -1.87 -14.53 21.66
CA GLU A 99 -2.03 -15.69 22.55
C GLU A 99 -3.04 -15.42 23.67
N THR A 100 -3.14 -14.18 24.15
CA THR A 100 -4.11 -13.80 25.20
C THR A 100 -5.56 -13.76 24.71
N TYR A 101 -5.82 -13.82 23.40
CA TYR A 101 -7.17 -13.98 22.84
C TYR A 101 -7.83 -15.31 23.27
N ALA A 102 -7.03 -16.25 23.74
CA ALA A 102 -7.50 -17.52 24.29
C ALA A 102 -7.59 -17.52 25.82
N ASP A 103 -7.47 -16.36 26.47
CA ASP A 103 -7.59 -16.25 27.92
C ASP A 103 -9.01 -16.62 28.39
N LYS A 104 -9.10 -17.13 29.63
CA LYS A 104 -10.39 -17.41 30.27
C LYS A 104 -11.09 -16.15 30.77
N ASN A 105 -10.30 -15.12 31.09
CA ASN A 105 -10.79 -13.84 31.60
C ASN A 105 -11.12 -12.92 30.43
N GLU A 106 -12.36 -12.45 30.36
CA GLU A 106 -12.85 -11.59 29.27
C GLU A 106 -12.17 -10.22 29.26
N LYS A 107 -11.83 -9.65 30.42
CA LYS A 107 -11.12 -8.37 30.50
C LYS A 107 -9.73 -8.44 29.87
N VAL A 108 -9.01 -9.56 30.06
CA VAL A 108 -7.70 -9.80 29.42
C VAL A 108 -7.84 -9.83 27.90
N LYS A 109 -8.86 -10.51 27.37
CA LYS A 109 -9.11 -10.57 25.91
C LYS A 109 -9.39 -9.17 25.37
N GLN A 110 -10.31 -8.44 25.99
CA GLN A 110 -10.69 -7.09 25.56
C GLN A 110 -9.50 -6.12 25.60
N ALA A 111 -8.67 -6.19 26.63
CA ALA A 111 -7.45 -5.39 26.74
C ALA A 111 -6.46 -5.72 25.61
N ALA A 112 -6.28 -7.01 25.30
CA ALA A 112 -5.40 -7.44 24.21
C ALA A 112 -5.95 -7.06 22.83
N GLU A 113 -7.25 -7.19 22.60
CA GLU A 113 -7.90 -6.75 21.35
C GLU A 113 -7.77 -5.23 21.17
N SER A 114 -7.95 -4.46 22.23
CA SER A 114 -7.77 -3.01 22.22
C SER A 114 -6.31 -2.62 21.95
N ALA A 115 -5.34 -3.31 22.58
CA ALA A 115 -3.92 -3.09 22.32
C ALA A 115 -3.57 -3.36 20.85
N MET A 116 -4.02 -4.48 20.28
CA MET A 116 -3.80 -4.81 18.88
C MET A 116 -4.49 -3.81 17.94
N ALA A 117 -5.68 -3.32 18.29
CA ALA A 117 -6.36 -2.28 17.51
C ALA A 117 -5.57 -0.96 17.46
N SER A 118 -4.76 -0.66 18.50
CA SER A 118 -3.86 0.49 18.54
C SER A 118 -2.51 0.23 17.84
N ILE A 119 -1.96 -0.98 17.92
CA ILE A 119 -0.66 -1.33 17.34
C ILE A 119 -0.72 -1.46 15.82
N VAL A 120 -1.72 -2.16 15.26
CA VAL A 120 -1.80 -2.46 13.83
C VAL A 120 -1.78 -1.20 12.94
N PRO A 121 -2.51 -0.12 13.25
CA PRO A 121 -2.49 1.09 12.43
C PRO A 121 -1.19 1.89 12.46
N LEU A 122 -0.22 1.53 13.33
CA LEU A 122 1.08 2.21 13.38
C LEU A 122 1.95 1.84 12.19
N PHE A 123 1.77 0.63 11.64
CA PHE A 123 2.58 0.16 10.53
C PHE A 123 2.18 0.90 9.25
N PRO A 124 3.12 1.67 8.66
CA PRO A 124 2.86 2.29 7.37
C PRO A 124 2.78 1.20 6.29
N PRO A 125 2.13 1.47 5.14
CA PRO A 125 1.87 0.46 4.12
C PRO A 125 3.10 -0.37 3.73
N GLU A 126 4.26 0.26 3.45
CA GLU A 126 5.48 -0.45 3.03
C GLU A 126 6.11 -1.30 4.15
N ALA A 127 5.68 -1.13 5.38
CA ALA A 127 6.08 -1.96 6.51
C ALA A 127 5.07 -3.09 6.84
N ALA A 128 3.98 -3.21 6.09
CA ALA A 128 2.94 -4.21 6.35
C ALA A 128 3.49 -5.65 6.40
N ALA A 129 4.52 -5.96 5.60
CA ALA A 129 5.14 -7.28 5.63
C ALA A 129 5.82 -7.63 6.95
N GLU A 130 6.36 -6.65 7.67
CA GLU A 130 6.95 -6.89 9.00
C GLU A 130 5.89 -7.40 9.99
N LEU A 131 4.67 -6.91 9.84
CA LEU A 131 3.52 -7.39 10.61
C LEU A 131 3.04 -8.75 10.09
N LEU A 132 2.98 -8.94 8.78
CA LEU A 132 2.56 -10.21 8.15
C LEU A 132 3.45 -11.37 8.55
N ASP A 133 4.77 -11.20 8.59
CA ASP A 133 5.73 -12.24 8.98
C ASP A 133 5.41 -12.79 10.39
N VAL A 134 5.09 -11.92 11.34
CA VAL A 134 4.70 -12.33 12.71
C VAL A 134 3.35 -13.06 12.70
N LEU A 135 2.38 -12.55 11.94
CA LEU A 135 1.04 -13.15 11.83
C LEU A 135 1.11 -14.55 11.19
N TYR A 136 1.96 -14.73 10.16
CA TYR A 136 2.21 -16.04 9.57
C TYR A 136 2.81 -17.01 10.59
N GLY A 137 3.78 -16.55 11.39
CA GLY A 137 4.35 -17.32 12.48
C GLY A 137 3.30 -17.82 13.47
N VAL A 138 2.33 -16.99 13.85
CA VAL A 138 1.23 -17.38 14.73
C VAL A 138 0.29 -18.39 14.07
N ILE A 139 -0.09 -18.18 12.81
CA ILE A 139 -1.01 -19.07 12.08
C ILE A 139 -0.38 -20.44 11.87
N MET A 140 0.90 -20.49 11.49
CA MET A 140 1.64 -21.72 11.20
C MET A 140 2.09 -22.46 12.45
N SER A 141 2.06 -21.82 13.62
CA SER A 141 2.48 -22.42 14.87
C SER A 141 1.59 -23.62 15.26
N SER A 142 2.21 -24.75 15.59
CA SER A 142 1.52 -25.93 16.12
C SER A 142 1.07 -25.76 17.58
N THR A 143 1.66 -24.80 18.31
CA THR A 143 1.39 -24.54 19.72
C THR A 143 0.38 -23.42 19.95
N ALA A 144 0.19 -22.54 18.96
CA ALA A 144 -0.76 -21.44 19.07
C ALA A 144 -2.21 -21.93 19.15
N LYS A 145 -2.96 -21.35 20.07
CA LYS A 145 -4.38 -21.67 20.22
C LYS A 145 -5.19 -21.11 19.06
N TRP A 146 -6.32 -21.76 18.75
CA TRP A 146 -7.16 -21.38 17.61
C TRP A 146 -7.64 -19.92 17.67
N GLN A 147 -7.89 -19.35 18.86
CA GLN A 147 -8.30 -17.95 19.01
C GLN A 147 -7.20 -16.99 18.53
N ALA A 148 -5.93 -17.28 18.83
CA ALA A 148 -4.79 -16.50 18.35
C ALA A 148 -4.70 -16.56 16.81
N LYS A 149 -4.87 -17.74 16.23
CA LYS A 149 -4.91 -17.90 14.77
C LYS A 149 -6.04 -17.12 14.11
N VAL A 150 -7.25 -17.17 14.69
CA VAL A 150 -8.40 -16.38 14.22
C VAL A 150 -8.12 -14.88 14.34
N GLY A 151 -7.49 -14.44 15.44
CA GLY A 151 -7.07 -13.05 15.63
C GLY A 151 -6.09 -12.61 14.53
N ALA A 152 -5.04 -13.40 14.29
CA ALA A 152 -4.06 -13.12 13.23
C ALA A 152 -4.72 -13.05 11.84
N LEU A 153 -5.62 -13.98 11.50
CA LEU A 153 -6.36 -13.97 10.24
C LEU A 153 -7.26 -12.73 10.08
N LYS A 154 -7.89 -12.27 11.16
CA LYS A 154 -8.70 -11.03 11.13
C LYS A 154 -7.82 -9.80 10.86
N ILE A 155 -6.62 -9.75 11.44
CA ILE A 155 -5.67 -8.65 11.22
C ILE A 155 -5.18 -8.65 9.78
N ILE A 156 -4.82 -9.81 9.20
CA ILE A 156 -4.47 -9.92 7.77
C ILE A 156 -5.61 -9.37 6.91
N GLY A 157 -6.86 -9.75 7.20
CA GLY A 157 -8.01 -9.20 6.49
C GLY A 157 -8.18 -7.68 6.64
N ARG A 158 -7.77 -7.09 7.78
CA ARG A 158 -7.78 -5.64 7.98
C ARG A 158 -6.66 -4.94 7.20
N LEU A 159 -5.49 -5.57 7.07
CA LEU A 159 -4.38 -5.03 6.28
C LEU A 159 -4.75 -4.89 4.80
N ALA A 160 -5.65 -5.72 4.26
CA ALA A 160 -6.17 -5.55 2.90
C ALA A 160 -6.90 -4.21 2.68
N ASP A 161 -7.42 -3.58 3.75
CA ASP A 161 -8.01 -2.22 3.67
C ASP A 161 -6.97 -1.12 3.90
N LEU A 162 -5.94 -1.39 4.71
CA LEU A 162 -4.95 -0.39 5.16
C LEU A 162 -3.74 -0.30 4.23
N ALA A 163 -3.35 -1.41 3.59
CA ALA A 163 -2.15 -1.57 2.78
C ALA A 163 -2.46 -2.46 1.56
N TYR A 164 -3.40 -2.03 0.77
CA TYR A 164 -3.98 -2.74 -0.37
C TYR A 164 -2.93 -3.26 -1.36
N GLU A 165 -2.02 -2.38 -1.84
CA GLU A 165 -0.99 -2.76 -2.80
C GLU A 165 0.02 -3.73 -2.20
N GLN A 166 0.46 -3.46 -0.95
CA GLN A 166 1.47 -4.25 -0.26
C GLN A 166 0.94 -5.65 0.09
N VAL A 167 -0.34 -5.77 0.41
CA VAL A 167 -1.01 -7.07 0.57
C VAL A 167 -1.06 -7.81 -0.77
N GLY A 168 -1.26 -7.11 -1.89
CA GLY A 168 -1.17 -7.68 -3.23
C GLY A 168 0.21 -8.30 -3.50
N ASP A 169 1.28 -7.56 -3.22
CA ASP A 169 2.67 -8.00 -3.39
C ASP A 169 3.01 -9.23 -2.54
N GLU A 170 2.41 -9.35 -1.36
CA GLU A 170 2.63 -10.46 -0.42
C GLU A 170 1.75 -11.69 -0.68
N LEU A 171 0.83 -11.65 -1.65
CA LEU A 171 -0.09 -12.77 -1.93
C LEU A 171 0.64 -14.09 -2.22
N THR A 172 1.83 -14.04 -2.79
CA THR A 172 2.65 -15.24 -3.07
C THR A 172 3.00 -16.00 -1.80
N GLN A 173 3.40 -15.29 -0.75
CA GLN A 173 3.74 -15.88 0.54
C GLN A 173 2.47 -16.15 1.37
N MET A 174 1.45 -15.32 1.23
CA MET A 174 0.21 -15.39 1.97
C MET A 174 -0.68 -16.58 1.55
N THR A 175 -0.74 -16.87 0.25
CA THR A 175 -1.61 -17.92 -0.31
C THR A 175 -1.37 -19.31 0.31
N PRO A 176 -0.11 -19.81 0.46
CA PRO A 176 0.14 -21.07 1.14
C PRO A 176 -0.30 -21.08 2.61
N VAL A 177 -0.05 -19.98 3.35
CA VAL A 177 -0.42 -19.86 4.76
C VAL A 177 -1.95 -19.90 4.93
N LEU A 178 -2.68 -19.16 4.10
CA LEU A 178 -4.14 -19.15 4.12
C LEU A 178 -4.72 -20.52 3.73
N THR A 179 -4.13 -21.16 2.71
CA THR A 179 -4.56 -22.50 2.28
C THR A 179 -4.39 -23.51 3.42
N GLN A 180 -3.25 -23.51 4.11
CA GLN A 180 -3.04 -24.37 5.26
C GLN A 180 -4.04 -24.07 6.39
N ALA A 181 -4.31 -22.80 6.69
CA ALA A 181 -5.28 -22.40 7.70
C ALA A 181 -6.73 -22.81 7.34
N MET A 182 -7.07 -22.92 6.05
CA MET A 182 -8.39 -23.43 5.59
C MET A 182 -8.56 -24.92 5.91
N HIS A 183 -7.49 -25.69 6.02
CA HIS A 183 -7.49 -27.12 6.32
C HIS A 183 -7.28 -27.43 7.80
N GLU A 184 -7.26 -26.40 8.67
CA GLU A 184 -7.17 -26.61 10.12
C GLU A 184 -8.39 -27.36 10.66
N THR A 185 -8.16 -28.19 11.69
CA THR A 185 -9.19 -29.01 12.32
C THR A 185 -10.29 -28.20 13.02
N LYS A 186 -9.95 -26.98 13.47
CA LYS A 186 -10.91 -26.05 14.09
C LYS A 186 -11.71 -25.29 13.04
N ALA A 187 -13.02 -25.49 13.04
CA ALA A 187 -13.92 -24.88 12.09
C ALA A 187 -13.90 -23.35 12.11
N GLU A 188 -13.64 -22.74 13.26
CA GLU A 188 -13.52 -21.29 13.42
C GLU A 188 -12.31 -20.73 12.66
N VAL A 189 -11.17 -21.44 12.68
CA VAL A 189 -9.97 -21.06 11.93
C VAL A 189 -10.21 -21.21 10.43
N SER A 190 -10.72 -22.37 10.01
CA SER A 190 -11.03 -22.65 8.61
C SER A 190 -12.01 -21.62 8.02
N LYS A 191 -13.11 -21.31 8.70
CA LYS A 191 -14.09 -20.30 8.27
C LYS A 191 -13.47 -18.90 8.18
N GLN A 192 -12.66 -18.52 9.17
CA GLN A 192 -12.00 -17.20 9.15
C GLN A 192 -10.94 -17.14 8.06
N ALA A 193 -10.21 -18.22 7.81
CA ALA A 193 -9.22 -18.29 6.73
C ALA A 193 -9.87 -18.07 5.36
N ILE A 194 -11.01 -18.72 5.09
CA ILE A 194 -11.78 -18.52 3.85
C ILE A 194 -12.24 -17.07 3.73
N LYS A 195 -12.79 -16.48 4.80
CA LYS A 195 -13.24 -15.09 4.81
C LYS A 195 -12.07 -14.14 4.55
N THR A 196 -10.93 -14.38 5.19
CA THR A 196 -9.72 -13.57 5.02
C THR A 196 -9.17 -13.71 3.60
N ALA A 197 -9.08 -14.93 3.06
CA ALA A 197 -8.62 -15.17 1.69
C ALA A 197 -9.50 -14.47 0.65
N THR A 198 -10.83 -14.52 0.81
CA THR A 198 -11.74 -13.80 -0.08
C THR A 198 -11.47 -12.30 -0.07
N LYS A 199 -11.17 -11.74 1.11
CA LYS A 199 -10.89 -10.32 1.26
C LYS A 199 -9.53 -9.93 0.68
N VAL A 200 -8.47 -10.68 0.98
CA VAL A 200 -7.12 -10.36 0.46
C VAL A 200 -6.99 -10.66 -1.03
N CYS A 201 -7.65 -11.68 -1.56
CA CYS A 201 -7.73 -11.87 -3.01
C CYS A 201 -8.54 -10.77 -3.71
N GLY A 202 -9.42 -10.08 -2.97
CA GLY A 202 -10.16 -8.91 -3.47
C GLY A 202 -9.29 -7.72 -3.87
N VAL A 203 -8.01 -7.68 -3.44
CA VAL A 203 -7.04 -6.67 -3.87
C VAL A 203 -6.53 -6.89 -5.30
N ILE A 204 -6.82 -8.05 -5.90
CA ILE A 204 -6.43 -8.32 -7.29
C ILE A 204 -7.19 -7.38 -8.23
N ASP A 205 -6.46 -6.43 -8.81
CA ASP A 205 -7.01 -5.48 -9.76
C ASP A 205 -6.94 -6.02 -11.20
N ASN A 206 -7.76 -7.05 -11.46
CA ASN A 206 -7.92 -7.63 -12.78
C ASN A 206 -9.40 -7.94 -13.01
N ASN A 207 -10.04 -7.22 -13.92
CA ASN A 207 -11.48 -7.31 -14.18
C ASN A 207 -11.92 -8.68 -14.69
N ASP A 208 -11.03 -9.43 -15.34
CA ASP A 208 -11.35 -10.76 -15.88
C ASP A 208 -11.37 -11.81 -14.76
N ILE A 209 -10.53 -11.64 -13.72
CA ILE A 209 -10.34 -12.59 -12.61
C ILE A 209 -11.24 -12.25 -11.41
N ARG A 210 -11.47 -10.96 -11.14
CA ARG A 210 -12.23 -10.47 -9.98
C ARG A 210 -13.59 -11.18 -9.74
N PRO A 211 -14.42 -11.46 -10.76
CA PRO A 211 -15.69 -12.16 -10.57
C PRO A 211 -15.53 -13.61 -10.07
N PHE A 212 -14.36 -14.21 -10.29
CA PHE A 212 -14.06 -15.61 -9.95
C PHE A 212 -13.29 -15.78 -8.65
N ILE A 213 -12.94 -14.70 -7.94
CA ILE A 213 -12.25 -14.78 -6.65
C ILE A 213 -12.95 -15.73 -5.67
N PRO A 214 -14.30 -15.75 -5.52
CA PRO A 214 -14.95 -16.72 -4.65
C PRO A 214 -14.75 -18.18 -5.08
N ASP A 215 -14.73 -18.46 -6.38
CA ASP A 215 -14.46 -19.79 -6.92
C ASP A 215 -12.99 -20.19 -6.71
N LEU A 216 -12.05 -19.27 -6.92
CA LEU A 216 -10.62 -19.47 -6.68
C LEU A 216 -10.33 -19.80 -5.21
N VAL A 217 -10.87 -19.01 -4.30
CA VAL A 217 -10.77 -19.26 -2.85
C VAL A 217 -11.47 -20.58 -2.48
N GLY A 218 -12.60 -20.89 -3.14
CA GLY A 218 -13.28 -22.16 -3.01
C GLY A 218 -12.41 -23.36 -3.38
N CYS A 219 -11.57 -23.23 -4.42
CA CYS A 219 -10.59 -24.26 -4.85
C CYS A 219 -9.43 -24.41 -3.88
N MET A 220 -8.99 -23.32 -3.21
CA MET A 220 -7.99 -23.40 -2.15
C MET A 220 -8.52 -24.21 -0.96
N ALA A 221 -9.79 -23.99 -0.57
CA ALA A 221 -10.42 -24.69 0.54
C ALA A 221 -10.84 -26.13 0.19
N ARG A 222 -11.23 -26.39 -1.05
CA ARG A 222 -11.75 -27.68 -1.53
C ARG A 222 -11.15 -28.01 -2.89
N PRO A 223 -10.05 -28.73 -2.93
CA PRO A 223 -9.35 -29.10 -4.17
C PRO A 223 -10.21 -29.81 -5.21
N ASP A 224 -11.20 -30.58 -4.79
CA ASP A 224 -12.12 -31.29 -5.69
C ASP A 224 -12.99 -30.35 -6.56
N SER A 225 -13.06 -29.06 -6.21
CA SER A 225 -13.78 -28.04 -7.01
C SER A 225 -12.95 -27.48 -8.18
N VAL A 226 -11.66 -27.82 -8.29
CA VAL A 226 -10.75 -27.33 -9.34
C VAL A 226 -11.30 -27.56 -10.77
N PRO A 227 -11.79 -28.76 -11.14
CA PRO A 227 -12.33 -28.97 -12.50
C PRO A 227 -13.50 -28.03 -12.84
N ALA A 228 -14.39 -27.78 -11.88
CA ALA A 228 -15.53 -26.89 -12.07
C ALA A 228 -15.09 -25.42 -12.24
N CYS A 229 -14.09 -24.97 -11.47
CA CYS A 229 -13.51 -23.65 -11.59
C CYS A 229 -12.79 -23.45 -12.93
N ILE A 230 -11.98 -24.41 -13.36
CA ILE A 230 -11.30 -24.38 -14.67
C ILE A 230 -12.30 -24.30 -15.82
N LYS A 231 -13.41 -25.04 -15.75
CA LYS A 231 -14.48 -24.96 -16.75
C LYS A 231 -15.08 -23.56 -16.84
N LYS A 232 -15.29 -22.87 -15.72
CA LYS A 232 -15.76 -21.48 -15.71
C LYS A 232 -14.72 -20.53 -16.30
N LEU A 233 -13.46 -20.63 -15.86
CA LEU A 233 -12.37 -19.80 -16.34
C LEU A 233 -12.10 -19.99 -17.84
N SER A 234 -12.27 -21.21 -18.38
CA SER A 234 -12.05 -21.48 -19.80
C SER A 234 -13.10 -20.83 -20.72
N SER A 235 -14.19 -20.33 -20.19
CA SER A 235 -15.21 -19.60 -20.96
C SER A 235 -14.96 -18.10 -21.03
N ILE A 236 -13.91 -17.60 -20.40
CA ILE A 236 -13.59 -16.17 -20.35
C ILE A 236 -12.59 -15.83 -21.43
N THR A 237 -12.80 -14.68 -22.05
CA THR A 237 -11.78 -14.03 -22.88
C THR A 237 -10.95 -13.12 -21.98
N PHE A 238 -9.72 -13.53 -21.68
CA PHE A 238 -8.78 -12.70 -20.92
C PHE A 238 -8.28 -11.57 -21.81
N VAL A 239 -8.42 -10.33 -21.36
CA VAL A 239 -7.97 -9.11 -22.06
C VAL A 239 -7.18 -8.16 -21.15
N ALA A 240 -7.40 -8.25 -19.85
CA ALA A 240 -6.71 -7.42 -18.87
C ALA A 240 -5.27 -7.90 -18.65
N GLU A 241 -4.35 -6.95 -18.45
CA GLU A 241 -2.97 -7.26 -18.08
C GLU A 241 -2.93 -8.13 -16.80
N VAL A 242 -2.07 -9.15 -16.82
CA VAL A 242 -1.93 -10.09 -15.70
C VAL A 242 -0.73 -9.71 -14.87
N THR A 243 -1.01 -9.30 -13.63
CA THR A 243 -0.01 -8.85 -12.66
C THR A 243 0.39 -9.95 -11.68
N GLY A 244 1.47 -9.72 -10.91
CA GLY A 244 1.95 -10.64 -9.87
C GLY A 244 0.88 -11.14 -8.90
N PRO A 245 0.06 -10.26 -8.30
CA PRO A 245 -1.06 -10.65 -7.42
C PRO A 245 -2.03 -11.65 -8.06
N ALA A 246 -2.36 -11.47 -9.33
CA ALA A 246 -3.22 -12.40 -10.07
C ALA A 246 -2.56 -13.77 -10.26
N LEU A 247 -1.28 -13.79 -10.63
CA LEU A 247 -0.50 -15.03 -10.80
C LEU A 247 -0.30 -15.77 -9.49
N ALA A 248 -0.11 -15.07 -8.37
CA ALA A 248 0.05 -15.66 -7.05
C ALA A 248 -1.10 -16.60 -6.65
N VAL A 249 -2.32 -16.31 -7.15
CA VAL A 249 -3.52 -17.13 -6.90
C VAL A 249 -3.80 -18.10 -8.04
N MET A 250 -3.55 -17.68 -9.30
CA MET A 250 -3.86 -18.50 -10.47
C MET A 250 -2.86 -19.63 -10.69
N VAL A 251 -1.55 -19.40 -10.47
CA VAL A 251 -0.51 -20.41 -10.75
C VAL A 251 -0.66 -21.67 -9.90
N PRO A 252 -0.92 -21.62 -8.59
CA PRO A 252 -1.18 -22.83 -7.80
C PRO A 252 -2.41 -23.62 -8.27
N LEU A 253 -3.48 -22.93 -8.67
CA LEU A 253 -4.68 -23.56 -9.23
C LEU A 253 -4.37 -24.26 -10.56
N LEU A 254 -3.72 -23.55 -11.49
CA LEU A 254 -3.37 -24.07 -12.79
C LEU A 254 -2.38 -25.24 -12.71
N SER A 255 -1.37 -25.14 -11.84
CA SER A 255 -0.44 -26.23 -11.60
C SER A 255 -1.15 -27.51 -11.11
N ARG A 256 -2.15 -27.36 -10.25
CA ARG A 256 -2.97 -28.51 -9.83
C ARG A 256 -3.82 -29.03 -10.97
N ALA A 257 -4.50 -28.16 -11.71
CA ALA A 257 -5.38 -28.52 -12.81
C ALA A 257 -4.66 -29.23 -13.98
N LEU A 258 -3.42 -28.81 -14.29
CA LEU A 258 -2.55 -29.46 -15.27
C LEU A 258 -2.16 -30.89 -14.87
N ASN A 259 -2.22 -31.22 -13.57
CA ASN A 259 -1.92 -32.55 -13.04
C ASN A 259 -3.18 -33.41 -12.83
N GLU A 260 -4.38 -32.90 -13.17
CA GLU A 260 -5.63 -33.68 -13.15
C GLU A 260 -5.63 -34.81 -14.17
N ARG A 261 -6.37 -35.89 -13.88
CA ARG A 261 -6.47 -37.04 -14.80
C ARG A 261 -7.37 -36.76 -16.02
N SER A 262 -8.26 -35.80 -15.91
CA SER A 262 -9.22 -35.44 -16.98
C SER A 262 -8.53 -34.66 -18.09
N GLN A 263 -8.46 -35.24 -19.29
CA GLN A 263 -7.89 -34.56 -20.46
C GLN A 263 -8.65 -33.29 -20.84
N THR A 264 -9.95 -33.22 -20.59
CA THR A 264 -10.74 -32.00 -20.79
C THR A 264 -10.25 -30.88 -19.89
N VAL A 265 -10.00 -31.18 -18.60
CA VAL A 265 -9.45 -30.21 -17.65
C VAL A 265 -8.04 -29.79 -18.05
N GLN A 266 -7.18 -30.74 -18.43
CA GLN A 266 -5.83 -30.44 -18.90
C GLN A 266 -5.86 -29.51 -20.13
N ARG A 267 -6.68 -29.82 -21.14
CA ARG A 267 -6.84 -28.96 -22.33
C ARG A 267 -7.27 -27.55 -21.96
N GLN A 268 -8.29 -27.41 -21.15
CA GLN A 268 -8.77 -26.09 -20.70
C GLN A 268 -7.70 -25.35 -19.93
N SER A 269 -6.98 -26.02 -19.04
CA SER A 269 -5.91 -25.41 -18.25
C SER A 269 -4.73 -24.93 -19.13
N VAL A 270 -4.35 -25.71 -20.14
CA VAL A 270 -3.30 -25.32 -21.08
C VAL A 270 -3.69 -24.07 -21.87
N ILE A 271 -4.94 -23.97 -22.31
CA ILE A 271 -5.45 -22.78 -23.03
C ILE A 271 -5.44 -21.55 -22.09
N ILE A 272 -5.84 -21.72 -20.84
CA ILE A 272 -5.79 -20.63 -19.84
C ILE A 272 -4.36 -20.18 -19.61
N VAL A 273 -3.40 -21.12 -19.45
CA VAL A 273 -1.97 -20.81 -19.29
C VAL A 273 -1.45 -20.01 -20.47
N ASP A 274 -1.71 -20.46 -21.69
CA ASP A 274 -1.27 -19.79 -22.93
C ASP A 274 -1.81 -18.35 -23.01
N ASN A 275 -3.09 -18.17 -22.71
CA ASN A 275 -3.74 -16.85 -22.71
C ASN A 275 -3.18 -15.93 -21.60
N LEU A 276 -3.04 -16.42 -20.38
CA LEU A 276 -2.51 -15.63 -19.27
C LEU A 276 -1.06 -15.21 -19.52
N CYS A 277 -0.21 -16.13 -20.00
CA CYS A 277 1.20 -15.83 -20.25
C CYS A 277 1.40 -14.74 -21.32
N LYS A 278 0.52 -14.65 -22.31
CA LYS A 278 0.53 -13.59 -23.33
C LYS A 278 0.19 -12.20 -22.76
N LEU A 279 -0.49 -12.15 -21.63
CA LEU A 279 -0.93 -10.93 -20.97
C LEU A 279 0.00 -10.49 -19.83
N VAL A 280 1.02 -11.27 -19.49
CA VAL A 280 2.08 -10.87 -18.54
C VAL A 280 3.08 -10.00 -19.29
N ARG A 281 3.06 -8.70 -19.03
CA ARG A 281 3.94 -7.73 -19.69
C ARG A 281 5.28 -7.58 -19.00
N ASP A 282 5.30 -7.64 -17.66
CA ASP A 282 6.52 -7.49 -16.89
C ASP A 282 7.38 -8.77 -16.92
N PRO A 283 8.59 -8.72 -17.48
CA PRO A 283 9.48 -9.88 -17.53
C PRO A 283 9.89 -10.42 -16.16
N HIS A 284 9.97 -9.54 -15.14
CA HIS A 284 10.33 -9.95 -13.79
C HIS A 284 9.21 -10.80 -13.18
N THR A 285 7.97 -10.37 -13.32
CA THR A 285 6.77 -11.12 -12.92
C THR A 285 6.71 -12.47 -13.65
N ALA A 286 6.97 -12.50 -14.96
CA ALA A 286 7.01 -13.74 -15.72
C ALA A 286 8.07 -14.71 -15.17
N ALA A 287 9.28 -14.23 -14.88
CA ALA A 287 10.38 -15.05 -14.33
C ALA A 287 10.07 -15.62 -12.96
N LEU A 288 9.29 -14.91 -12.15
CA LEU A 288 8.96 -15.33 -10.78
C LEU A 288 7.88 -16.42 -10.74
N TYR A 289 6.85 -16.31 -11.56
CA TYR A 289 5.66 -17.15 -11.42
C TYR A 289 5.56 -18.28 -12.45
N LEU A 290 5.96 -18.06 -13.69
CA LEU A 290 5.68 -18.98 -14.77
C LEU A 290 6.56 -20.24 -14.81
N PRO A 291 7.82 -20.28 -14.28
CA PRO A 291 8.65 -21.49 -14.29
C PRO A 291 7.97 -22.71 -13.67
N GLY A 292 7.12 -22.51 -12.66
CA GLY A 292 6.38 -23.58 -11.99
C GLY A 292 5.34 -24.30 -12.87
N LEU A 293 4.92 -23.69 -13.99
CA LEU A 293 3.94 -24.27 -14.90
C LEU A 293 4.58 -25.09 -16.03
N LEU A 294 5.78 -24.72 -16.47
CA LEU A 294 6.44 -25.28 -17.64
C LEU A 294 6.56 -26.80 -17.62
N PRO A 295 7.06 -27.45 -16.53
CA PRO A 295 7.22 -28.91 -16.52
C PRO A 295 5.90 -29.68 -16.68
N SER A 296 4.80 -29.11 -16.19
CA SER A 296 3.48 -29.73 -16.30
C SER A 296 2.88 -29.59 -17.69
N VAL A 297 3.13 -28.47 -18.37
CA VAL A 297 2.68 -28.25 -19.74
C VAL A 297 3.51 -29.09 -20.73
N GLU A 298 4.83 -29.18 -20.55
CA GLU A 298 5.73 -30.06 -21.35
C GLU A 298 5.32 -31.53 -21.26
N ARG A 299 4.99 -32.01 -20.07
CA ARG A 299 4.48 -33.38 -19.88
C ARG A 299 3.19 -33.63 -20.66
N ILE A 300 2.29 -32.63 -20.74
CA ILE A 300 1.06 -32.74 -21.53
C ILE A 300 1.37 -32.70 -23.03
N GLU A 301 2.32 -31.88 -23.48
CA GLU A 301 2.79 -31.87 -24.89
C GLU A 301 3.27 -33.24 -25.34
N GLU A 302 4.07 -33.92 -24.49
CA GLU A 302 4.65 -35.21 -24.83
C GLU A 302 3.65 -36.38 -24.66
N GLY A 303 2.78 -36.34 -23.66
CA GLY A 303 2.02 -37.50 -23.17
C GLY A 303 0.52 -37.47 -23.43
N ALA A 304 -0.09 -36.36 -23.90
CA ALA A 304 -1.53 -36.28 -24.06
C ALA A 304 -2.00 -37.21 -25.22
N SER A 305 -3.09 -37.95 -24.98
CA SER A 305 -3.62 -38.90 -25.96
C SER A 305 -4.24 -38.20 -27.17
N PHE A 306 -4.82 -37.01 -27.01
CA PHE A 306 -5.45 -36.28 -28.10
C PHE A 306 -4.48 -35.30 -28.77
N PRO A 307 -4.33 -35.37 -30.14
CA PRO A 307 -3.44 -34.46 -30.86
C PRO A 307 -3.72 -32.99 -30.64
N GLU A 308 -4.99 -32.61 -30.52
CA GLU A 308 -5.42 -31.23 -30.30
C GLU A 308 -4.88 -30.69 -28.95
N VAL A 309 -4.87 -31.52 -27.89
CA VAL A 309 -4.33 -31.14 -26.58
C VAL A 309 -2.82 -30.94 -26.68
N ARG A 310 -2.12 -31.78 -27.43
CA ARG A 310 -0.68 -31.62 -27.62
C ARG A 310 -0.35 -30.34 -28.40
N GLU A 311 -1.14 -29.97 -29.39
CA GLU A 311 -0.94 -28.72 -30.15
C GLU A 311 -1.12 -27.48 -29.25
N HIS A 312 -2.17 -27.45 -28.43
CA HIS A 312 -2.35 -26.37 -27.48
C HIS A 312 -1.20 -26.32 -26.44
N ALA A 313 -0.74 -27.49 -25.98
CA ALA A 313 0.39 -27.55 -25.06
C ALA A 313 1.69 -27.04 -25.72
N LYS A 314 1.93 -27.38 -26.96
CA LYS A 314 3.07 -26.87 -27.74
C LYS A 314 3.04 -25.34 -27.89
N SER A 315 1.86 -24.76 -28.17
CA SER A 315 1.68 -23.30 -28.18
C SER A 315 2.01 -22.69 -26.83
N ALA A 316 1.47 -23.25 -25.73
CA ALA A 316 1.72 -22.75 -24.38
C ALA A 316 3.19 -22.87 -23.96
N VAL A 317 3.87 -23.98 -24.29
CA VAL A 317 5.32 -24.14 -24.05
C VAL A 317 6.12 -23.07 -24.82
N HIS A 318 5.76 -22.81 -26.07
CA HIS A 318 6.40 -21.75 -26.84
C HIS A 318 6.20 -20.37 -26.21
N THR A 319 4.98 -20.05 -25.79
CA THR A 319 4.66 -18.77 -25.11
C THR A 319 5.43 -18.63 -23.79
N LEU A 320 5.47 -19.68 -22.96
CA LEU A 320 6.23 -19.70 -21.71
C LEU A 320 7.73 -19.48 -21.96
N ARG A 321 8.33 -20.21 -22.91
CA ARG A 321 9.75 -20.06 -23.26
C ARG A 321 10.08 -18.67 -23.81
N THR A 322 9.17 -18.07 -24.59
CA THR A 322 9.32 -16.70 -25.09
C THR A 322 9.31 -15.69 -23.95
N ALA A 323 8.38 -15.85 -22.98
CA ALA A 323 8.33 -15.01 -21.79
C ALA A 323 9.61 -15.13 -20.94
N PHE A 324 10.19 -16.35 -20.84
CA PHE A 324 11.48 -16.55 -20.16
C PHE A 324 12.65 -15.92 -20.89
N ALA A 325 12.72 -16.05 -22.20
CA ALA A 325 13.78 -15.43 -22.99
C ALA A 325 13.76 -13.90 -22.84
N ALA A 326 12.58 -13.28 -22.80
CA ALA A 326 12.43 -11.86 -22.53
C ALA A 326 12.88 -11.50 -21.09
N ALA A 327 12.54 -12.34 -20.10
CA ALA A 327 12.98 -12.18 -18.74
C ALA A 327 14.50 -12.33 -18.57
N ASP A 328 15.12 -13.28 -19.26
CA ASP A 328 16.58 -13.49 -19.25
C ASP A 328 17.33 -12.36 -19.96
N ALA A 329 16.78 -11.83 -21.04
CA ALA A 329 17.35 -10.67 -21.73
C ALA A 329 17.31 -9.39 -20.88
N SER A 330 16.31 -9.25 -20.00
CA SER A 330 16.23 -8.12 -19.05
C SER A 330 17.16 -8.29 -17.83
N LYS A 331 17.72 -9.48 -17.62
CA LYS A 331 18.71 -9.76 -16.56
C LYS A 331 20.08 -9.27 -17.01
N GLN A 332 20.50 -8.10 -16.53
CA GLN A 332 21.91 -7.70 -16.55
C GLN A 332 22.76 -8.44 -15.49
N ASP A 333 22.25 -9.51 -14.88
CA ASP A 333 22.95 -10.25 -13.83
C ASP A 333 23.05 -11.75 -14.17
N PRO A 334 24.27 -12.27 -14.43
CA PRO A 334 24.47 -13.64 -14.96
C PRO A 334 24.40 -14.77 -13.91
N GLN A 335 24.07 -14.47 -12.66
CA GLN A 335 24.04 -15.48 -11.59
C GLN A 335 22.62 -15.76 -11.14
N GLY A 336 22.12 -16.94 -11.48
CA GLY A 336 20.82 -17.50 -11.06
C GLY A 336 20.71 -17.73 -9.56
N THR A 337 20.78 -16.66 -8.76
CA THR A 337 20.63 -16.70 -7.31
C THR A 337 19.15 -16.76 -6.92
N ASP A 338 18.85 -17.59 -5.93
CA ASP A 338 17.54 -17.73 -5.29
C ASP A 338 16.97 -16.33 -4.92
N PRO A 339 15.70 -16.00 -5.24
CA PRO A 339 15.06 -14.74 -4.87
C PRO A 339 15.15 -14.40 -3.38
N LEU A 340 15.08 -15.40 -2.50
CA LEU A 340 15.23 -15.23 -1.05
C LEU A 340 16.66 -14.82 -0.67
N ALA A 341 17.66 -15.40 -1.33
CA ALA A 341 19.07 -15.05 -1.11
C ALA A 341 19.36 -13.61 -1.57
N ARG A 342 18.79 -13.19 -2.70
CA ARG A 342 18.89 -11.77 -3.18
C ARG A 342 18.25 -10.80 -2.21
N LEU A 343 17.08 -11.11 -1.68
CA LEU A 343 16.40 -10.26 -0.69
C LEU A 343 17.23 -10.17 0.60
N ALA A 344 17.80 -11.27 1.07
CA ALA A 344 18.67 -11.30 2.24
C ALA A 344 19.94 -10.45 2.02
N GLU A 345 20.56 -10.54 0.85
CA GLU A 345 21.73 -9.74 0.49
C GLU A 345 21.36 -8.23 0.39
N ALA A 346 20.25 -7.89 -0.24
CA ALA A 346 19.77 -6.52 -0.35
C ALA A 346 19.52 -5.92 1.05
N ARG A 347 18.87 -6.67 1.94
CA ARG A 347 18.64 -6.27 3.35
C ARG A 347 19.95 -6.08 4.10
N SER A 348 20.94 -6.96 3.92
CA SER A 348 22.27 -6.83 4.54
C SER A 348 23.01 -5.59 4.07
N LYS A 349 23.00 -5.31 2.75
CA LYS A 349 23.61 -4.10 2.18
C LYS A 349 22.91 -2.83 2.67
N ALA A 350 21.58 -2.84 2.73
CA ALA A 350 20.79 -1.73 3.26
C ALA A 350 21.10 -1.47 4.73
N LEU A 351 21.21 -2.53 5.54
CA LEU A 351 21.56 -2.42 6.95
C LEU A 351 22.96 -1.84 7.14
N GLN A 352 23.94 -2.26 6.32
CA GLN A 352 25.29 -1.72 6.37
C GLN A 352 25.32 -0.22 6.03
N ARG A 353 24.66 0.21 4.97
CA ARG A 353 24.54 1.63 4.58
C ARG A 353 23.90 2.48 5.67
N LEU A 354 22.81 1.96 6.27
CA LEU A 354 22.15 2.59 7.40
C LEU A 354 23.09 2.73 8.60
N ALA A 355 23.84 1.66 8.91
CA ALA A 355 24.82 1.67 9.99
C ALA A 355 25.89 2.72 9.75
N ASP A 356 26.47 2.80 8.56
CA ASP A 356 27.50 3.76 8.20
C ASP A 356 27.00 5.22 8.26
N ALA A 357 25.77 5.46 7.81
CA ALA A 357 25.14 6.78 7.88
C ALA A 357 24.81 7.22 9.30
N VAL A 358 24.42 6.29 10.18
CA VAL A 358 23.98 6.57 11.54
C VAL A 358 25.13 6.59 12.56
N GLN A 359 26.17 5.79 12.36
CA GLN A 359 27.30 5.63 13.29
C GLN A 359 27.89 6.94 13.85
N PRO A 360 28.14 7.99 13.06
CA PRO A 360 28.65 9.26 13.57
C PRO A 360 27.62 10.07 14.39
N ARG A 361 26.38 9.59 14.49
CA ARG A 361 25.20 10.36 14.97
C ARG A 361 24.46 9.69 16.13
N VAL A 362 24.98 8.55 16.61
CA VAL A 362 24.43 7.87 17.81
C VAL A 362 25.03 8.47 19.09
N PRO A 363 24.31 8.35 20.25
CA PRO A 363 24.81 8.84 21.53
C PRO A 363 26.19 8.29 21.90
N THR A 364 27.02 9.15 22.49
CA THR A 364 28.36 8.78 22.96
C THR A 364 28.28 7.63 23.97
N GLY A 365 28.99 6.54 23.71
CA GLY A 365 28.95 5.32 24.55
C GLY A 365 28.15 4.16 23.97
N VAL A 366 27.37 4.36 22.89
CA VAL A 366 26.79 3.27 22.14
C VAL A 366 27.90 2.59 21.33
N VAL A 367 28.26 1.37 21.70
CA VAL A 367 29.28 0.59 20.97
C VAL A 367 28.63 0.10 19.68
N PHE A 368 28.97 0.76 18.60
CA PHE A 368 28.43 0.45 17.26
C PHE A 368 29.08 -0.78 16.63
N SER A 369 30.15 -1.33 17.26
CA SER A 369 30.79 -2.56 16.78
C SER A 369 29.76 -3.69 16.74
N ALA A 370 29.41 -4.12 15.56
CA ALA A 370 28.46 -5.18 15.30
C ALA A 370 27.01 -4.92 15.79
N LEU A 371 26.50 -3.67 15.70
CA LEU A 371 25.13 -3.31 16.13
C LEU A 371 24.89 -3.68 17.61
N GLY A 372 25.83 -3.37 18.50
CA GLY A 372 25.89 -3.84 19.88
C GLY A 372 24.75 -3.42 20.81
N ASP A 373 24.01 -2.34 20.49
CA ASP A 373 22.84 -1.89 21.23
C ASP A 373 21.55 -2.46 20.62
N ALA A 374 20.85 -3.28 21.40
CA ALA A 374 19.63 -3.96 20.93
C ALA A 374 18.55 -3.00 20.43
N PHE A 375 18.43 -1.82 21.05
CA PHE A 375 17.47 -0.79 20.62
C PHE A 375 17.80 -0.27 19.20
N THR A 376 19.05 0.16 19.02
CA THR A 376 19.54 0.66 17.73
C THR A 376 19.45 -0.40 16.65
N ARG A 377 19.88 -1.64 16.94
CA ARG A 377 19.80 -2.76 16.02
C ARG A 377 18.38 -3.02 15.55
N THR A 378 17.41 -3.13 16.45
CA THR A 378 16.00 -3.36 16.11
C THR A 378 15.46 -2.27 15.17
N GLY A 379 15.74 -1.00 15.47
CA GLY A 379 15.33 0.11 14.62
C GLY A 379 15.96 0.07 13.23
N LEU A 380 17.27 -0.17 13.14
CA LEU A 380 17.98 -0.22 11.86
C LEU A 380 17.60 -1.45 11.02
N GLU A 381 17.42 -2.61 11.64
CA GLU A 381 16.94 -3.82 10.94
C GLU A 381 15.55 -3.59 10.33
N TYR A 382 14.64 -2.97 11.06
CA TYR A 382 13.32 -2.60 10.55
C TYR A 382 13.42 -1.62 9.37
N VAL A 383 14.13 -0.51 9.54
CA VAL A 383 14.30 0.50 8.49
C VAL A 383 14.99 -0.09 7.26
N SER A 384 15.98 -0.99 7.43
CA SER A 384 16.66 -1.64 6.30
C SER A 384 15.70 -2.43 5.41
N ARG A 385 14.73 -3.12 6.01
CA ARG A 385 13.72 -3.89 5.28
C ARG A 385 12.74 -2.99 4.55
N VAL A 386 12.33 -1.89 5.19
CA VAL A 386 11.48 -0.87 4.57
C VAL A 386 12.21 -0.21 3.40
N VAL A 387 13.47 0.20 3.58
CA VAL A 387 14.28 0.84 2.54
C VAL A 387 14.46 -0.05 1.31
N VAL A 388 14.65 -1.37 1.49
CA VAL A 388 14.71 -2.31 0.34
C VAL A 388 13.42 -2.26 -0.46
N ARG A 389 12.25 -2.23 0.20
CA ARG A 389 10.95 -2.13 -0.48
C ARG A 389 10.75 -0.79 -1.18
N LEU A 390 11.16 0.31 -0.53
CA LEU A 390 11.16 1.63 -1.17
C LEU A 390 12.01 1.62 -2.45
N ALA A 391 13.19 0.98 -2.40
CA ALA A 391 14.08 0.85 -3.55
C ALA A 391 13.47 0.00 -4.67
N ASP A 392 12.85 -1.14 -4.32
CA ASP A 392 12.18 -2.02 -5.30
C ASP A 392 10.99 -1.31 -5.98
N LYS A 393 10.29 -0.45 -5.25
CA LYS A 393 9.19 0.38 -5.77
C LYS A 393 9.66 1.72 -6.35
N ARG A 394 10.96 1.97 -6.37
CA ARG A 394 11.56 3.22 -6.87
C ARG A 394 11.07 4.48 -6.13
N ILE A 395 10.77 4.36 -4.85
CA ILE A 395 10.32 5.46 -4.00
C ILE A 395 11.54 6.18 -3.44
N VAL A 396 12.04 7.20 -4.16
CA VAL A 396 13.23 7.98 -3.78
C VAL A 396 12.92 9.44 -3.41
N GLN A 397 11.63 9.81 -3.39
CA GLN A 397 11.17 11.16 -3.06
C GLN A 397 11.40 11.48 -1.59
N ALA A 398 11.62 12.78 -1.29
CA ALA A 398 11.94 13.23 0.06
C ALA A 398 10.78 13.04 1.06
N GLU A 399 9.54 13.32 0.65
CA GLU A 399 8.36 13.27 1.54
C GLU A 399 8.16 11.89 2.17
N PRO A 400 8.07 10.75 1.42
CA PRO A 400 7.92 9.43 2.03
C PRO A 400 9.07 9.08 2.99
N TRP A 401 10.31 9.43 2.64
CA TRP A 401 11.47 9.14 3.46
C TRP A 401 11.51 9.96 4.76
N ASN A 402 11.13 11.24 4.68
CA ASN A 402 11.18 12.16 5.82
C ASN A 402 9.96 12.02 6.75
N ASP A 403 8.76 11.80 6.19
CA ASP A 403 7.55 11.91 6.98
C ASP A 403 7.04 10.55 7.47
N VAL A 404 7.38 9.44 6.77
CA VAL A 404 6.75 8.15 7.03
C VAL A 404 7.76 7.02 7.27
N TYR A 405 8.74 6.80 6.37
CA TYR A 405 9.41 5.50 6.29
C TYR A 405 10.80 5.42 6.90
N VAL A 406 11.55 6.51 7.02
CA VAL A 406 12.96 6.47 7.46
C VAL A 406 13.22 7.42 8.62
N LEU A 407 13.03 8.73 8.42
CA LEU A 407 13.35 9.74 9.42
C LEU A 407 12.67 9.56 10.77
N PRO A 408 11.37 9.18 10.89
CA PRO A 408 10.73 8.99 12.18
C PRO A 408 11.47 7.98 13.08
N TYR A 409 12.02 6.93 12.48
CA TYR A 409 12.76 5.88 13.19
C TYR A 409 14.19 6.31 13.50
N LEU A 410 14.88 6.96 12.55
CA LEU A 410 16.24 7.45 12.78
C LEU A 410 16.29 8.53 13.86
N ARG A 411 15.23 9.32 14.02
CA ARG A 411 15.09 10.27 15.15
C ARG A 411 15.06 9.59 16.52
N ARG A 412 14.68 8.32 16.59
CA ARG A 412 14.70 7.53 17.84
C ARG A 412 16.07 6.93 18.15
N VAL A 413 16.86 6.74 17.10
CA VAL A 413 18.19 6.11 17.17
C VAL A 413 19.29 7.14 17.30
N CYS A 414 19.24 8.22 16.53
CA CYS A 414 20.25 9.29 16.54
C CYS A 414 20.13 10.18 17.79
N GLU A 415 21.25 10.79 18.18
CA GLU A 415 21.32 11.71 19.33
C GLU A 415 20.57 13.02 19.06
N THR A 416 20.64 13.53 17.83
CA THR A 416 20.03 14.79 17.43
C THR A 416 19.08 14.62 16.25
N THR A 417 18.04 15.47 16.20
CA THR A 417 17.10 15.51 15.06
C THR A 417 17.82 15.89 13.76
N GLU A 418 18.77 16.81 13.82
CA GLU A 418 19.58 17.22 12.67
C GLU A 418 20.44 16.06 12.17
N GLY A 419 21.05 15.29 13.07
CA GLY A 419 21.81 14.10 12.73
C GLY A 419 20.96 13.04 12.02
N ALA A 420 19.73 12.82 12.49
CA ALA A 420 18.79 11.92 11.85
C ALA A 420 18.38 12.39 10.45
N GLN A 421 18.11 13.69 10.30
CA GLN A 421 17.77 14.29 8.99
C GLN A 421 18.93 14.15 8.00
N ASN A 422 20.15 14.45 8.43
CA ASN A 422 21.33 14.31 7.59
C ASN A 422 21.57 12.86 7.16
N ALA A 423 21.39 11.88 8.07
CA ALA A 423 21.50 10.47 7.74
C ALA A 423 20.42 10.04 6.72
N THR A 424 19.18 10.51 6.89
CA THR A 424 18.08 10.22 5.97
C THR A 424 18.37 10.78 4.57
N ASN A 425 18.84 12.02 4.48
CA ASN A 425 19.16 12.66 3.20
C ASN A 425 20.30 11.93 2.48
N LEU A 426 21.37 11.58 3.18
CA LEU A 426 22.51 10.85 2.61
C LEU A 426 22.07 9.49 2.04
N LEU A 427 21.27 8.76 2.80
CA LEU A 427 20.74 7.46 2.35
C LEU A 427 19.84 7.63 1.12
N ARG A 428 18.91 8.58 1.16
CA ARG A 428 18.01 8.84 0.04
C ARG A 428 18.78 9.17 -1.23
N GLU A 429 19.77 10.07 -1.16
CA GLU A 429 20.62 10.45 -2.29
C GLU A 429 21.41 9.26 -2.85
N GLU A 430 21.88 8.35 -1.98
CA GLU A 430 22.55 7.12 -2.42
C GLU A 430 21.59 6.20 -3.17
N TYR A 431 20.37 6.01 -2.65
CA TYR A 431 19.36 5.17 -3.32
C TYR A 431 18.83 5.82 -4.62
N GLU A 432 18.72 7.12 -4.68
CA GLU A 432 18.40 7.86 -5.91
C GLU A 432 19.48 7.65 -6.99
N LYS A 433 20.77 7.65 -6.63
CA LYS A 433 21.87 7.32 -7.55
C LYS A 433 21.80 5.87 -8.02
N LEU A 434 21.55 4.92 -7.11
CA LEU A 434 21.40 3.50 -7.46
C LEU A 434 20.20 3.25 -8.38
N ASP A 435 19.08 3.92 -8.15
CA ASP A 435 17.90 3.87 -9.03
C ASP A 435 18.26 4.40 -10.42
N PHE A 436 18.95 5.55 -10.48
CA PHE A 436 19.41 6.14 -11.72
C PHE A 436 20.41 5.24 -12.48
N GLU A 437 21.37 4.62 -11.79
CA GLU A 437 22.34 3.70 -12.38
C GLU A 437 21.66 2.45 -12.94
N ARG A 438 20.62 1.94 -12.26
CA ARG A 438 19.93 0.71 -12.65
C ARG A 438 18.93 0.92 -13.78
N PHE A 439 18.22 2.02 -13.80
CA PHE A 439 17.10 2.25 -14.72
C PHE A 439 17.36 3.38 -15.73
N GLY A 440 18.39 4.19 -15.52
CA GLY A 440 18.68 5.36 -16.36
C GLY A 440 17.67 6.51 -16.16
N LYS A 441 17.76 7.51 -17.04
CA LYS A 441 16.67 8.48 -17.16
C LYS A 441 15.46 7.76 -17.78
N PRO A 442 14.22 8.12 -17.37
CA PRO A 442 13.03 7.66 -18.07
C PRO A 442 13.24 7.89 -19.58
N GLU A 443 13.08 6.84 -20.38
CA GLU A 443 13.30 6.93 -21.82
C GLU A 443 12.43 8.05 -22.38
N ASP A 444 13.06 8.94 -23.10
CA ASP A 444 12.37 9.86 -23.98
C ASP A 444 11.80 9.02 -25.12
N ASP A 445 10.50 8.77 -25.13
CA ASP A 445 9.81 7.96 -26.14
C ASP A 445 9.88 8.56 -27.56
N GLY A 446 10.67 9.65 -27.71
CA GLY A 446 10.91 10.32 -28.99
C GLY A 446 9.66 10.95 -29.61
N SER A 447 8.52 10.88 -28.94
CA SER A 447 7.27 11.49 -29.40
C SER A 447 7.25 12.99 -29.09
N GLU A 448 8.04 13.79 -29.79
CA GLU A 448 7.80 15.22 -29.86
C GLU A 448 6.54 15.45 -30.70
N LEU A 449 5.46 15.83 -30.02
CA LEU A 449 4.27 16.30 -30.69
C LEU A 449 4.52 17.73 -31.18
N ASP A 450 4.10 18.05 -32.41
CA ASP A 450 4.13 19.42 -32.91
C ASP A 450 3.26 20.33 -32.05
N GLY A 451 3.81 21.46 -31.59
CA GLY A 451 3.08 22.46 -30.84
C GLY A 451 3.90 23.11 -29.71
N GLU A 452 3.36 24.17 -29.14
CA GLU A 452 3.97 24.85 -27.98
C GLU A 452 3.86 23.95 -26.74
N LYS A 453 5.00 23.61 -26.17
CA LYS A 453 5.08 22.78 -24.96
C LYS A 453 4.80 23.63 -23.72
N LEU A 454 3.71 23.35 -23.02
CA LEU A 454 3.30 24.04 -21.79
C LEU A 454 3.96 23.43 -20.54
N CYS A 455 4.14 22.13 -20.54
CA CYS A 455 4.76 21.37 -19.44
C CYS A 455 5.52 20.18 -20.00
N ASP A 456 6.73 19.92 -19.46
CA ASP A 456 7.47 18.70 -19.70
C ASP A 456 8.29 18.42 -18.43
N THR A 457 7.76 17.58 -17.56
CA THR A 457 8.38 17.27 -16.28
C THR A 457 8.28 15.79 -15.95
N ILE A 458 9.23 15.31 -15.18
CA ILE A 458 9.22 13.98 -14.57
C ILE A 458 9.02 14.19 -13.08
N PHE A 459 8.00 13.59 -12.53
CA PHE A 459 7.64 13.77 -11.13
C PHE A 459 7.12 12.48 -10.52
N SER A 460 7.04 12.48 -9.21
CA SER A 460 6.34 11.48 -8.44
C SER A 460 5.33 12.17 -7.53
N LEU A 461 4.20 11.52 -7.29
CA LEU A 461 3.13 12.06 -6.48
C LEU A 461 2.82 11.08 -5.34
N ALA A 462 3.02 11.54 -4.11
CA ALA A 462 2.61 10.83 -2.91
C ALA A 462 1.47 11.60 -2.20
N TYR A 463 0.55 10.87 -1.60
CA TYR A 463 -0.53 11.45 -0.81
C TYR A 463 -0.91 10.53 0.35
N GLY A 464 -0.90 11.08 1.58
CA GLY A 464 -1.25 10.32 2.79
C GLY A 464 -0.33 9.12 3.06
N GLY A 465 0.95 9.19 2.64
CA GLY A 465 1.91 8.10 2.75
C GLY A 465 1.82 7.04 1.65
N LEU A 466 0.91 7.22 0.68
CA LEU A 466 0.79 6.36 -0.50
C LEU A 466 1.44 7.04 -1.70
N LEU A 467 2.26 6.29 -2.43
CA LEU A 467 2.79 6.73 -3.71
C LEU A 467 1.73 6.48 -4.79
N LEU A 468 1.21 7.55 -5.38
CA LEU A 468 0.18 7.51 -6.42
C LEU A 468 0.77 7.42 -7.83
N LEU A 469 1.86 8.16 -8.08
CA LEU A 469 2.61 8.15 -9.33
C LEU A 469 4.09 8.10 -9.02
N ASN A 470 4.84 7.29 -9.75
CA ASN A 470 6.28 7.16 -9.57
C ASN A 470 7.03 7.43 -10.86
N HIS A 471 7.99 8.33 -10.84
CA HIS A 471 8.88 8.68 -11.96
C HIS A 471 8.11 8.85 -13.28
N THR A 472 6.95 9.50 -13.20
CA THR A 472 6.02 9.65 -14.32
C THR A 472 6.32 10.91 -15.08
N ARG A 473 6.43 10.82 -16.41
CA ARG A 473 6.60 11.99 -17.27
C ARG A 473 5.25 12.57 -17.64
N LEU A 474 5.10 13.87 -17.40
CA LEU A 474 3.93 14.66 -17.83
C LEU A 474 4.34 15.64 -18.91
N ARG A 475 3.83 15.45 -20.11
CA ARG A 475 3.99 16.38 -21.23
C ARG A 475 2.65 16.96 -21.64
N LEU A 476 2.54 18.26 -21.66
CA LEU A 476 1.33 18.96 -22.09
C LEU A 476 1.68 19.98 -23.18
N TYR A 477 0.94 19.93 -24.29
CA TYR A 477 1.08 20.83 -25.40
C TYR A 477 -0.17 21.70 -25.55
N ARG A 478 0.01 22.96 -25.96
CA ARG A 478 -1.09 23.89 -26.18
C ARG A 478 -2.05 23.36 -27.25
N GLY A 479 -3.36 23.50 -27.00
CA GLY A 479 -4.40 23.07 -27.92
C GLY A 479 -4.65 21.56 -27.97
N ARG A 480 -3.96 20.76 -27.15
CA ARG A 480 -4.17 19.31 -27.06
C ARG A 480 -5.12 18.94 -25.93
N ARG A 481 -5.79 17.79 -26.10
CA ARG A 481 -6.69 17.20 -25.10
C ARG A 481 -6.09 15.91 -24.59
N TYR A 482 -6.07 15.73 -23.27
CA TYR A 482 -5.48 14.56 -22.61
C TYR A 482 -6.55 13.89 -21.74
N GLY A 483 -6.69 12.57 -21.86
CA GLY A 483 -7.57 11.77 -20.99
C GLY A 483 -6.77 11.03 -19.95
N ILE A 484 -7.12 11.17 -18.68
CA ILE A 484 -6.54 10.39 -17.59
C ILE A 484 -7.45 9.19 -17.33
N VAL A 485 -6.95 8.00 -17.65
CA VAL A 485 -7.68 6.74 -17.46
C VAL A 485 -7.01 5.94 -16.36
N ALA A 486 -7.75 5.66 -15.28
CA ALA A 486 -7.27 4.85 -14.16
C ALA A 486 -8.44 4.39 -13.29
N ALA A 487 -8.22 3.37 -12.46
CA ALA A 487 -9.22 2.84 -11.54
C ALA A 487 -9.74 3.90 -10.53
N ASN A 488 -10.90 3.67 -9.93
CA ASN A 488 -11.40 4.55 -8.87
C ASN A 488 -10.51 4.42 -7.63
N GLY A 489 -10.19 5.58 -7.02
CA GLY A 489 -9.28 5.63 -5.87
C GLY A 489 -7.78 5.67 -6.23
N SER A 490 -7.40 5.59 -7.51
CA SER A 490 -5.99 5.63 -7.97
C SER A 490 -5.32 7.02 -7.89
N GLY A 491 -6.02 8.05 -7.41
CA GLY A 491 -5.46 9.39 -7.22
C GLY A 491 -5.64 10.36 -8.39
N LYS A 492 -6.53 10.10 -9.37
CA LYS A 492 -6.82 11.02 -10.49
C LYS A 492 -7.11 12.45 -10.02
N SER A 493 -8.10 12.60 -9.14
CA SER A 493 -8.47 13.91 -8.58
C SER A 493 -7.35 14.52 -7.73
N THR A 494 -6.56 13.69 -7.06
CA THR A 494 -5.39 14.13 -6.28
C THR A 494 -4.32 14.71 -7.19
N LEU A 495 -4.04 14.08 -8.34
CA LEU A 495 -3.12 14.60 -9.34
C LEU A 495 -3.61 15.96 -9.87
N LEU A 496 -4.87 16.07 -10.28
CA LEU A 496 -5.44 17.33 -10.80
C LEU A 496 -5.33 18.45 -9.75
N LYS A 497 -5.62 18.15 -8.48
CA LYS A 497 -5.45 19.10 -7.37
C LYS A 497 -4.00 19.49 -7.14
N ALA A 498 -3.07 18.53 -7.20
CA ALA A 498 -1.65 18.80 -7.07
C ALA A 498 -1.14 19.71 -8.20
N MET A 499 -1.60 19.51 -9.44
CA MET A 499 -1.29 20.38 -10.58
C MET A 499 -1.84 21.79 -10.38
N ARG A 500 -3.12 21.91 -9.97
CA ARG A 500 -3.75 23.21 -9.65
C ARG A 500 -2.99 23.97 -8.57
N ASP A 501 -2.57 23.28 -7.54
CA ASP A 501 -1.90 23.85 -6.36
C ASP A 501 -0.39 24.08 -6.56
N GLY A 502 0.16 23.74 -7.75
CA GLY A 502 1.58 23.88 -8.06
C GLY A 502 2.49 22.95 -7.24
N LYS A 503 1.95 21.83 -6.75
CA LYS A 503 2.68 20.87 -5.91
C LYS A 503 3.41 19.77 -6.71
N VAL A 504 3.19 19.72 -8.01
CA VAL A 504 3.88 18.78 -8.90
C VAL A 504 5.24 19.36 -9.23
N GLU A 505 6.31 18.62 -8.92
CA GLU A 505 7.68 19.05 -9.16
C GLU A 505 7.93 19.33 -10.65
N GLY A 506 8.53 20.48 -10.95
CA GLY A 506 8.79 20.92 -12.33
C GLY A 506 7.54 21.35 -13.11
N TYR A 507 6.35 21.39 -12.50
CA TYR A 507 5.15 21.94 -13.11
C TYR A 507 5.27 23.48 -13.22
N PRO A 508 4.81 24.10 -14.33
CA PRO A 508 4.98 25.53 -14.52
C PRO A 508 4.20 26.34 -13.47
N GLU A 509 4.82 27.45 -13.04
CA GLU A 509 4.17 28.39 -12.13
C GLU A 509 2.94 29.04 -12.75
N GLN A 510 1.94 29.37 -11.94
CA GLN A 510 0.67 29.97 -12.36
C GLN A 510 0.83 31.29 -13.14
N ASP A 511 1.93 32.03 -12.88
CA ASP A 511 2.25 33.27 -13.58
C ASP A 511 2.73 33.03 -15.02
N LYS A 512 3.29 31.86 -15.30
CA LYS A 512 3.77 31.46 -16.63
C LYS A 512 2.71 30.72 -17.43
N VAL A 513 1.99 29.82 -16.76
CA VAL A 513 0.94 28.97 -17.37
C VAL A 513 -0.26 28.93 -16.43
N ARG A 514 -1.31 29.60 -16.82
CA ARG A 514 -2.55 29.67 -16.02
C ARG A 514 -3.28 28.33 -16.04
N THR A 515 -3.26 27.66 -14.91
CA THR A 515 -3.96 26.40 -14.71
C THR A 515 -5.25 26.62 -13.93
N VAL A 516 -6.37 26.21 -14.50
CA VAL A 516 -7.70 26.31 -13.85
C VAL A 516 -8.31 24.93 -13.74
N MET A 517 -8.81 24.59 -12.55
CA MET A 517 -9.50 23.33 -12.29
C MET A 517 -11.00 23.57 -12.12
N VAL A 518 -11.79 22.75 -12.79
CA VAL A 518 -13.24 22.72 -12.66
C VAL A 518 -13.63 21.50 -11.83
N GLU A 519 -14.27 21.75 -10.69
CA GLU A 519 -14.75 20.74 -9.74
C GLU A 519 -16.28 20.78 -9.63
N HIS A 520 -16.88 19.64 -9.25
CA HIS A 520 -18.34 19.54 -9.07
C HIS A 520 -18.91 20.35 -7.89
N SER A 521 -18.08 20.77 -6.95
CA SER A 521 -18.53 21.48 -5.77
C SER A 521 -18.22 22.97 -5.89
N LEU A 522 -19.24 23.77 -6.17
CA LEU A 522 -19.21 25.21 -5.81
C LEU A 522 -19.10 25.27 -4.28
N GLN A 523 -17.89 25.35 -3.76
CA GLN A 523 -17.64 25.63 -2.34
C GLN A 523 -17.76 27.15 -2.14
N GLY A 524 -18.78 27.60 -1.45
CA GLY A 524 -18.89 28.98 -1.04
C GLY A 524 -20.23 29.28 -0.34
N GLU A 525 -20.17 30.11 0.66
CA GLU A 525 -21.32 30.60 1.46
C GLU A 525 -22.30 31.48 0.66
N ASP A 526 -22.05 31.73 -0.63
CA ASP A 526 -22.73 32.70 -1.45
C ASP A 526 -23.81 32.13 -2.40
N GLY A 527 -24.43 31.02 -2.04
CA GLY A 527 -25.49 30.40 -2.83
C GLY A 527 -26.72 31.30 -3.10
N SER A 528 -26.87 32.39 -2.36
CA SER A 528 -27.95 33.35 -2.50
C SER A 528 -27.68 34.46 -3.54
N LYS A 529 -26.41 34.63 -4.00
CA LYS A 529 -26.08 35.68 -4.99
C LYS A 529 -26.57 35.32 -6.37
N PRO A 530 -27.02 36.29 -7.18
CA PRO A 530 -27.26 36.11 -8.61
C PRO A 530 -25.99 35.61 -9.32
N ILE A 531 -26.17 34.76 -10.33
CA ILE A 531 -25.06 34.13 -11.07
C ILE A 531 -24.10 35.18 -11.63
N LEU A 532 -24.63 36.24 -12.26
CA LEU A 532 -23.79 37.29 -12.82
C LEU A 532 -22.96 38.00 -11.74
N ASP A 533 -23.57 38.35 -10.61
CA ASP A 533 -22.89 39.01 -9.50
C ASP A 533 -21.87 38.12 -8.83
N PHE A 534 -22.16 36.81 -8.74
CA PHE A 534 -21.22 35.80 -8.24
C PHE A 534 -19.96 35.75 -9.10
N VAL A 535 -20.08 35.68 -10.43
CA VAL A 535 -18.94 35.60 -11.34
C VAL A 535 -18.16 36.92 -11.36
N VAL A 536 -18.83 38.07 -11.39
CA VAL A 536 -18.19 39.40 -11.35
C VAL A 536 -17.44 39.64 -10.04
N SER A 537 -17.88 39.06 -8.94
CA SER A 537 -17.20 39.17 -7.63
C SER A 537 -15.96 38.25 -7.49
N ASP A 538 -15.65 37.41 -8.48
CA ASP A 538 -14.48 36.55 -8.44
C ASP A 538 -13.17 37.37 -8.52
N PRO A 539 -12.27 37.28 -7.51
CA PRO A 539 -11.00 38.03 -7.53
C PRO A 539 -10.13 37.75 -8.75
N LYS A 540 -10.23 36.53 -9.33
CA LYS A 540 -9.49 36.15 -10.54
C LYS A 540 -9.99 36.86 -11.80
N LEU A 541 -11.17 37.44 -11.76
CA LEU A 541 -11.82 38.16 -12.85
C LEU A 541 -11.87 39.70 -12.63
N ALA A 542 -11.14 40.22 -11.66
CA ALA A 542 -11.14 41.65 -11.29
C ALA A 542 -10.82 42.64 -12.44
N GLY A 543 -10.26 42.14 -13.55
CA GLY A 543 -10.00 42.96 -14.76
C GLY A 543 -11.08 42.87 -15.84
N LYS A 544 -12.14 42.09 -15.63
CA LYS A 544 -13.22 41.89 -16.60
C LYS A 544 -14.40 42.80 -16.30
N ASN A 545 -14.99 43.32 -17.37
CA ASN A 545 -16.15 44.17 -17.24
C ASN A 545 -17.44 43.30 -17.14
N ARG A 546 -18.49 43.85 -16.53
CA ARG A 546 -19.76 43.15 -16.29
C ARG A 546 -20.41 42.64 -17.58
N ASP A 547 -20.29 43.41 -18.68
CA ASP A 547 -20.89 43.09 -19.97
C ASP A 547 -20.14 41.91 -20.63
N GLU A 548 -18.80 41.86 -20.52
CA GLU A 548 -17.99 40.71 -20.97
C GLU A 548 -18.36 39.43 -20.23
N VAL A 549 -18.61 39.53 -18.93
CA VAL A 549 -19.02 38.37 -18.10
C VAL A 549 -20.44 37.93 -18.51
N ALA A 550 -21.35 38.86 -18.73
CA ALA A 550 -22.71 38.55 -19.16
C ALA A 550 -22.75 37.86 -20.54
N GLU A 551 -21.93 38.34 -21.50
CA GLU A 551 -21.81 37.76 -22.83
C GLU A 551 -21.21 36.34 -22.79
N ALA A 552 -20.17 36.11 -21.98
CA ALA A 552 -19.59 34.82 -21.80
C ALA A 552 -20.57 33.82 -21.15
N LEU A 553 -21.34 34.26 -20.17
CA LEU A 553 -22.42 33.46 -19.57
C LEU A 553 -23.50 33.12 -20.58
N HIS A 554 -23.88 34.09 -21.41
CA HIS A 554 -24.86 33.88 -22.46
C HIS A 554 -24.38 32.82 -23.49
N SER A 555 -23.08 32.82 -23.85
CA SER A 555 -22.50 31.88 -24.81
C SER A 555 -22.59 30.41 -24.37
N VAL A 556 -22.64 30.13 -23.07
CA VAL A 556 -22.79 28.78 -22.49
C VAL A 556 -24.24 28.46 -22.07
N GLY A 557 -25.20 29.33 -22.46
CA GLY A 557 -26.63 29.08 -22.30
C GLY A 557 -27.29 29.71 -21.07
N PHE A 558 -26.61 30.65 -20.37
CA PHE A 558 -27.24 31.46 -19.34
C PHE A 558 -27.85 32.74 -19.98
N ASP A 559 -29.13 32.69 -20.28
CA ASP A 559 -29.87 33.87 -20.72
C ASP A 559 -29.96 34.93 -19.62
N GLU A 560 -30.38 36.15 -19.97
CA GLU A 560 -30.44 37.29 -19.04
C GLU A 560 -31.29 37.00 -17.80
N GLU A 561 -32.37 36.24 -17.94
CA GLU A 561 -33.26 35.88 -16.84
C GLU A 561 -32.56 34.92 -15.88
N ARG A 562 -31.87 33.90 -16.42
CA ARG A 562 -31.15 32.93 -15.64
C ARG A 562 -29.91 33.51 -14.96
N GLN A 563 -29.23 34.49 -15.56
CA GLN A 563 -28.12 35.21 -14.94
C GLN A 563 -28.50 35.92 -13.64
N GLN A 564 -29.79 36.26 -13.46
CA GLN A 564 -30.31 36.85 -12.24
C GLN A 564 -30.77 35.83 -11.18
N THR A 565 -30.78 34.56 -11.50
CA THR A 565 -31.15 33.52 -10.52
C THR A 565 -30.03 33.22 -9.54
N PRO A 566 -30.34 32.81 -8.29
CA PRO A 566 -29.32 32.48 -7.31
C PRO A 566 -28.48 31.24 -7.73
N VAL A 567 -27.16 31.28 -7.52
CA VAL A 567 -26.24 30.17 -7.84
C VAL A 567 -26.65 28.86 -7.15
N GLY A 568 -27.18 28.95 -5.94
CA GLY A 568 -27.63 27.79 -5.17
C GLY A 568 -28.80 27.04 -5.81
N SER A 569 -29.59 27.67 -6.66
CA SER A 569 -30.74 27.06 -7.36
C SER A 569 -30.33 26.20 -8.57
N LEU A 570 -29.07 26.26 -8.99
CA LEU A 570 -28.57 25.55 -10.15
C LEU A 570 -28.49 24.03 -9.90
N SER A 571 -28.92 23.24 -10.88
CA SER A 571 -28.65 21.81 -10.92
C SER A 571 -27.15 21.53 -11.12
N GLY A 572 -26.71 20.28 -10.87
CA GLY A 572 -25.31 19.91 -11.03
C GLY A 572 -24.72 20.21 -12.39
N GLY A 573 -25.45 19.92 -13.46
CA GLY A 573 -25.03 20.23 -14.84
C GLY A 573 -24.92 21.76 -15.12
N TRP A 574 -25.83 22.56 -14.58
CA TRP A 574 -25.74 24.02 -14.72
C TRP A 574 -24.61 24.63 -13.89
N LYS A 575 -24.27 24.03 -12.71
CA LYS A 575 -23.08 24.42 -11.95
C LYS A 575 -21.80 24.14 -12.72
N MET A 576 -21.72 22.99 -13.40
CA MET A 576 -20.58 22.67 -14.26
C MET A 576 -20.44 23.65 -15.43
N LYS A 577 -21.54 24.00 -16.12
CA LYS A 577 -21.53 25.01 -17.19
C LYS A 577 -21.05 26.37 -16.66
N LEU A 578 -21.44 26.75 -15.45
CA LEU A 578 -21.01 28.01 -14.82
C LEU A 578 -19.50 28.00 -14.55
N GLU A 579 -18.96 26.91 -14.00
CA GLU A 579 -17.51 26.78 -13.75
C GLU A 579 -16.72 26.78 -15.06
N LEU A 580 -17.21 26.14 -16.12
CA LEU A 580 -16.58 26.20 -17.44
C LEU A 580 -16.56 27.63 -17.99
N ALA A 581 -17.66 28.37 -17.88
CA ALA A 581 -17.70 29.78 -18.28
C ALA A 581 -16.68 30.63 -17.52
N ARG A 582 -16.57 30.43 -16.21
CA ARG A 582 -15.55 31.08 -15.37
C ARG A 582 -14.14 30.77 -15.84
N ALA A 583 -13.84 29.48 -16.07
CA ALA A 583 -12.53 29.06 -16.56
C ALA A 583 -12.18 29.69 -17.92
N MET A 584 -13.14 29.81 -18.82
CA MET A 584 -12.95 30.47 -20.12
C MET A 584 -12.68 31.97 -19.94
N LEU A 585 -13.39 32.64 -19.03
CA LEU A 585 -13.19 34.07 -18.73
C LEU A 585 -11.82 34.37 -18.13
N ILE A 586 -11.29 33.44 -17.28
CA ILE A 586 -9.94 33.52 -16.72
C ILE A 586 -8.89 33.37 -17.83
N GLY A 587 -9.23 32.73 -18.95
CA GLY A 587 -8.29 32.47 -20.05
C GLY A 587 -7.23 31.45 -19.66
N ALA A 588 -7.68 30.30 -19.22
CA ALA A 588 -6.79 29.19 -18.80
C ALA A 588 -5.92 28.68 -19.95
N ASP A 589 -4.63 28.51 -19.72
CA ASP A 589 -3.71 27.83 -20.63
C ASP A 589 -3.85 26.30 -20.49
N ILE A 590 -4.09 25.83 -19.25
CA ILE A 590 -4.39 24.42 -18.93
C ILE A 590 -5.71 24.38 -18.17
N LEU A 591 -6.67 23.63 -18.72
CA LEU A 591 -7.96 23.38 -18.09
C LEU A 591 -8.00 21.95 -17.56
N LEU A 592 -8.15 21.82 -16.24
CA LEU A 592 -8.25 20.54 -15.56
C LEU A 592 -9.72 20.24 -15.27
N LEU A 593 -10.21 19.12 -15.80
CA LEU A 593 -11.59 18.68 -15.64
C LEU A 593 -11.64 17.37 -14.85
N ASP A 594 -12.28 17.38 -13.69
CA ASP A 594 -12.47 16.19 -12.87
C ASP A 594 -13.89 15.65 -13.09
N GLU A 595 -14.00 14.50 -13.76
CA GLU A 595 -15.26 13.83 -14.12
C GLU A 595 -16.32 14.76 -14.75
N PRO A 596 -15.97 15.53 -15.80
CA PRO A 596 -16.80 16.64 -16.30
C PRO A 596 -18.15 16.19 -16.88
N THR A 597 -18.31 14.92 -17.21
CA THR A 597 -19.56 14.37 -17.77
C THR A 597 -20.56 13.93 -16.71
N ASN A 598 -20.15 13.84 -15.46
CA ASN A 598 -21.08 13.53 -14.37
C ASN A 598 -22.11 14.66 -14.27
N HIS A 599 -23.41 14.30 -14.27
CA HIS A 599 -24.54 15.22 -14.22
C HIS A 599 -24.82 16.07 -15.48
N LEU A 600 -24.10 15.84 -16.58
CA LEU A 600 -24.46 16.41 -17.88
C LEU A 600 -25.37 15.42 -18.63
N ASP A 601 -26.33 15.96 -19.39
CA ASP A 601 -27.09 15.19 -20.36
C ASP A 601 -26.30 14.98 -21.66
N LEU A 602 -26.74 14.04 -22.51
CA LEU A 602 -26.06 13.71 -23.76
C LEU A 602 -25.95 14.87 -24.76
N GLU A 603 -26.78 15.90 -24.62
CA GLU A 603 -26.76 17.12 -25.47
C GLU A 603 -25.73 18.12 -24.94
N ALA A 604 -25.36 18.04 -23.67
CA ALA A 604 -24.43 18.95 -23.01
C ALA A 604 -22.98 18.46 -22.96
N VAL A 605 -22.77 17.18 -23.26
CA VAL A 605 -21.45 16.54 -23.37
C VAL A 605 -20.89 16.79 -24.75
#